data_96083d08e42236f829916b923fae40e7
#
_entry.id   96083d08e42236f829916b923fae40e7
#
_cell.length_a   1.000
_cell.length_b   1.000
_cell.length_c   1.000
_cell.angle_alpha   90.00
_cell.angle_beta   90.00
_cell.angle_gamma   90.00
#
_symmetry.space_group_name_H-M   'P 1'
#
loop_
_entity.id
_entity.type
_entity.pdbx_description
1 polymer ?
#
loop_
_entity_poly.entity_id
_entity_poly.type
_entity_poly.pdbx_seq_one_letter_code
_entity_poly.pdbx_strand_id
1 'polypeptide(L)'
;EGDVFGPYTLDGDAADYGPENQNFVRDSVEIADDDIDYRDYDAVMVIHSGPGEESSGNSDDIWSIHWTTNIETEDNGYEIKRITQAPEYQNSNGERSPLGVWVHEFGHELGLPDLYDTDGSSEGIGHWGVMASGSWTDNGETPAYFSAWCRYWLGWISPIPITDDVNNLVLEPIEDGGDVYLLSIPGNWSGSEEYFLIENRQKMKYDQYLPGEGLLIWHIDDRESNNRDEEHKLVDLEEADGNDDLDHNTNRGDDGDPYTSGSFTKDTYPNSLAYNGTESGWKIENIEMDGSNIIVDISFLSKPHAIADADEAVIAEGFELQFYGDESWDEDGTIVNYTWDFGDGTFSYDENPIHIFATNGTYDVILTVRDNNNLEDSVILNIFVNKPPIAVVEISQTVILLGDVITFDASDSYDIDGEVEFFYWNFDDGFTSNQATTEHEFRNSGFYNVSVKIIDDLNDITTVYYLIEVINRLPIVEFSIEPENGDTRTIFGFTDQSHDNDGEVEAWLWDFGDSDSTDSQNPEHRFALPGIYTVTLTVYDDQEGFNSTSKTITVENSP
;
A
#
# COMPACT_ATOMS: atom_id res chain seq x y z
N GLU A 1 -47.18 12.26 32.16
CA GLU A 1 -48.24 13.09 32.81
C GLU A 1 -47.54 13.87 33.91
N GLY A 2 -47.68 15.21 33.94
CA GLY A 2 -47.14 16.07 34.97
C GLY A 2 -48.25 16.60 35.87
N ASP A 3 -47.92 16.89 37.11
CA ASP A 3 -48.82 17.55 38.04
C ASP A 3 -48.56 19.07 38.01
N VAL A 4 -49.61 19.86 38.22
CA VAL A 4 -49.55 21.32 38.31
C VAL A 4 -49.92 21.75 39.71
N PHE A 5 -49.01 22.46 40.35
CA PHE A 5 -49.18 22.99 41.69
C PHE A 5 -49.31 24.50 41.69
N GLY A 6 -49.99 25.08 42.69
CA GLY A 6 -50.20 26.50 42.80
C GLY A 6 -51.59 26.98 42.32
N PRO A 7 -51.80 28.28 42.05
CA PRO A 7 -50.78 29.33 41.98
C PRO A 7 -50.23 29.78 43.32
N TYR A 8 -48.95 30.09 43.37
CA TYR A 8 -48.28 30.70 44.53
C TYR A 8 -48.04 32.19 44.29
N THR A 9 -47.89 32.96 45.36
CA THR A 9 -47.61 34.40 45.25
C THR A 9 -46.27 34.69 45.93
N LEU A 10 -45.28 35.14 45.19
CA LEU A 10 -44.01 35.59 45.73
C LEU A 10 -44.10 37.04 46.25
N ASP A 11 -43.21 37.42 47.18
CA ASP A 11 -43.14 38.74 47.79
C ASP A 11 -42.33 39.75 46.91
N GLY A 12 -42.51 39.72 45.61
CA GLY A 12 -41.84 40.60 44.64
C GLY A 12 -42.60 40.65 43.32
N ASP A 13 -42.33 41.63 42.51
CA ASP A 13 -42.81 41.68 41.12
C ASP A 13 -41.70 41.29 40.11
N ALA A 14 -42.05 41.18 38.83
CA ALA A 14 -41.09 40.75 37.80
C ALA A 14 -39.83 41.65 37.76
N ALA A 15 -39.99 42.93 38.02
CA ALA A 15 -38.86 43.88 38.06
C ALA A 15 -37.92 43.67 39.25
N ASP A 16 -38.39 43.05 40.35
CA ASP A 16 -37.52 42.70 41.48
C ASP A 16 -36.59 41.54 41.19
N TYR A 17 -37.02 40.65 40.31
CA TYR A 17 -36.23 39.50 39.90
C TYR A 17 -35.38 39.80 38.65
N GLY A 18 -35.87 40.58 37.70
CA GLY A 18 -35.21 40.88 36.43
C GLY A 18 -35.13 39.66 35.52
N PRO A 19 -34.52 39.80 34.34
CA PRO A 19 -34.60 38.79 33.29
C PRO A 19 -33.84 37.51 33.59
N GLU A 20 -32.68 37.57 34.25
CA GLU A 20 -31.80 36.41 34.50
C GLU A 20 -31.48 36.27 35.99
N ASN A 21 -32.51 36.03 36.83
CA ASN A 21 -32.33 35.96 38.27
C ASN A 21 -32.73 34.61 38.86
N GLN A 22 -31.73 33.80 39.21
CA GLN A 22 -31.94 32.49 39.85
C GLN A 22 -32.73 32.55 41.16
N ASN A 23 -32.83 33.71 41.81
CA ASN A 23 -33.65 33.85 43.02
C ASN A 23 -35.13 33.63 42.73
N PHE A 24 -35.61 33.97 41.52
CA PHE A 24 -36.99 33.67 41.16
C PHE A 24 -37.33 32.19 41.25
N VAL A 25 -36.50 31.33 40.63
CA VAL A 25 -36.74 29.86 40.69
C VAL A 25 -36.52 29.29 42.08
N ARG A 26 -35.55 29.83 42.85
CA ARG A 26 -35.35 29.46 44.24
C ARG A 26 -36.56 29.80 45.10
N ASP A 27 -37.00 31.04 45.08
CA ASP A 27 -38.16 31.48 45.89
C ASP A 27 -39.45 30.76 45.47
N SER A 28 -39.57 30.40 44.18
CA SER A 28 -40.67 29.59 43.65
C SER A 28 -40.68 28.17 44.21
N VAL A 29 -39.49 27.54 44.30
CA VAL A 29 -39.35 26.20 44.92
C VAL A 29 -39.63 26.29 46.39
N GLU A 30 -39.05 27.25 47.12
CA GLU A 30 -39.23 27.39 48.57
C GLU A 30 -40.70 27.58 48.97
N ILE A 31 -41.47 28.37 48.20
CA ILE A 31 -42.89 28.63 48.53
C ILE A 31 -43.78 27.39 48.26
N ALA A 32 -43.34 26.49 47.37
CA ALA A 32 -44.09 25.31 46.97
C ALA A 32 -43.65 24.03 47.70
N ASP A 33 -42.54 24.09 48.44
CA ASP A 33 -41.89 22.91 49.04
C ASP A 33 -42.78 22.17 50.04
N ASP A 34 -43.63 22.85 50.81
CA ASP A 34 -44.59 22.20 51.69
C ASP A 34 -45.67 21.39 50.97
N ASP A 35 -45.92 21.68 49.70
CA ASP A 35 -47.00 21.06 48.90
C ASP A 35 -46.50 19.98 47.94
N ILE A 36 -45.16 19.95 47.63
CA ILE A 36 -44.55 19.14 46.59
C ILE A 36 -43.43 18.30 47.15
N ASP A 37 -43.52 16.96 46.99
CA ASP A 37 -42.36 16.07 47.16
C ASP A 37 -41.60 16.02 45.81
N TYR A 38 -40.55 16.85 45.67
CA TYR A 38 -39.79 16.96 44.45
C TYR A 38 -39.09 15.67 44.03
N ARG A 39 -38.96 14.68 44.90
CA ARG A 39 -38.37 13.36 44.58
C ARG A 39 -39.26 12.51 43.68
N ASP A 40 -40.53 12.85 43.59
CA ASP A 40 -41.52 12.14 42.76
C ASP A 40 -41.51 12.59 41.32
N TYR A 41 -40.69 13.60 40.96
CA TYR A 41 -40.65 14.23 39.62
C TYR A 41 -39.26 14.22 39.03
N ASP A 42 -39.20 13.97 37.71
CA ASP A 42 -37.95 13.95 36.91
C ASP A 42 -37.54 15.36 36.50
N ALA A 43 -38.47 16.31 36.39
CA ALA A 43 -38.25 17.68 35.94
C ALA A 43 -39.18 18.66 36.64
N VAL A 44 -38.71 19.89 36.82
CA VAL A 44 -39.47 20.98 37.44
C VAL A 44 -39.51 22.17 36.48
N MET A 45 -40.71 22.66 36.19
CA MET A 45 -40.91 23.86 35.41
C MET A 45 -41.67 24.90 36.22
N VAL A 46 -41.14 26.10 36.37
CA VAL A 46 -41.78 27.24 37.00
C VAL A 46 -42.43 28.11 35.95
N ILE A 47 -43.77 28.31 36.08
CA ILE A 47 -44.51 29.17 35.15
C ILE A 47 -44.84 30.46 35.90
N HIS A 48 -44.33 31.57 35.41
CA HIS A 48 -44.62 32.90 36.01
C HIS A 48 -45.76 33.60 35.29
N SER A 49 -46.56 34.36 36.05
CA SER A 49 -47.57 35.24 35.47
C SER A 49 -46.92 36.49 34.88
N GLY A 50 -47.28 36.85 33.68
CA GLY A 50 -46.74 37.99 32.95
C GLY A 50 -46.05 37.56 31.68
N PRO A 51 -45.64 38.53 30.83
CA PRO A 51 -44.93 38.25 29.60
C PRO A 51 -43.49 37.84 29.90
N GLY A 52 -42.88 37.10 28.96
CA GLY A 52 -41.46 36.88 28.91
C GLY A 52 -40.73 38.04 28.21
N GLU A 53 -39.49 38.34 28.62
CA GLU A 53 -38.67 39.35 27.98
C GLU A 53 -38.41 39.07 26.49
N GLU A 54 -38.20 37.78 26.13
CA GLU A 54 -37.96 37.28 24.78
C GLU A 54 -39.04 37.71 23.77
N SER A 55 -40.24 37.92 24.25
CA SER A 55 -41.36 38.32 23.41
C SER A 55 -41.84 39.75 23.68
N SER A 56 -41.70 40.27 24.89
CA SER A 56 -42.08 41.64 25.26
C SER A 56 -41.01 42.66 24.90
N GLY A 57 -39.75 42.28 24.90
CA GLY A 57 -38.59 43.16 24.77
C GLY A 57 -38.42 44.11 25.95
N ASN A 58 -39.05 43.87 27.08
CA ASN A 58 -38.98 44.67 28.30
C ASN A 58 -38.07 44.03 29.34
N SER A 59 -36.92 44.65 29.62
CA SER A 59 -35.91 44.13 30.56
C SER A 59 -36.38 44.00 32.01
N ASP A 60 -37.59 44.42 32.33
CA ASP A 60 -38.22 44.19 33.63
C ASP A 60 -39.04 42.89 33.70
N ASP A 61 -39.24 42.25 32.57
CA ASP A 61 -39.92 40.95 32.48
C ASP A 61 -38.91 39.81 32.68
N ILE A 62 -39.42 38.61 33.06
CA ILE A 62 -38.60 37.46 33.36
C ILE A 62 -38.35 36.68 32.07
N TRP A 63 -37.09 36.39 31.76
CA TRP A 63 -36.69 35.59 30.58
C TRP A 63 -37.09 34.12 30.76
N SER A 64 -37.49 33.44 29.67
CA SER A 64 -37.57 32.00 29.61
C SER A 64 -36.17 31.42 29.63
N ILE A 65 -35.86 30.54 30.55
CA ILE A 65 -34.50 30.02 30.72
C ILE A 65 -34.45 28.71 31.46
N HIS A 66 -33.52 27.87 31.10
CA HIS A 66 -33.17 26.68 31.84
C HIS A 66 -31.97 26.94 32.77
N TRP A 67 -32.12 26.60 34.04
CA TRP A 67 -31.09 26.77 35.06
C TRP A 67 -30.45 25.48 35.51
N THR A 68 -29.09 25.40 35.48
CA THR A 68 -28.37 24.46 36.35
C THR A 68 -28.24 25.10 37.75
N THR A 69 -28.72 24.42 38.73
CA THR A 69 -28.89 24.98 40.09
C THR A 69 -28.53 23.93 41.17
N ASN A 70 -28.56 24.34 42.43
CA ASN A 70 -28.46 23.50 43.60
C ASN A 70 -29.43 24.04 44.65
N ILE A 71 -30.73 23.91 44.38
CA ILE A 71 -31.77 24.32 45.31
C ILE A 71 -32.08 23.16 46.23
N GLU A 72 -31.76 23.33 47.54
CA GLU A 72 -32.11 22.34 48.58
C GLU A 72 -33.60 22.43 48.89
N THR A 73 -34.27 21.31 48.98
CA THR A 73 -35.67 21.19 49.38
C THR A 73 -35.78 20.63 50.80
N GLU A 74 -36.92 20.77 51.43
CA GLU A 74 -37.20 20.15 52.75
C GLU A 74 -37.33 18.62 52.69
N ASP A 75 -37.33 18.04 51.52
CA ASP A 75 -37.44 16.61 51.21
C ASP A 75 -36.18 15.78 51.58
N ASN A 76 -35.79 15.81 52.84
CA ASN A 76 -34.62 15.11 53.38
C ASN A 76 -33.30 15.48 52.67
N GLY A 77 -33.13 16.75 52.24
CA GLY A 77 -31.93 17.26 51.58
C GLY A 77 -31.87 16.86 50.11
N TYR A 78 -32.99 16.62 49.45
CA TYR A 78 -33.04 16.51 48.00
C TYR A 78 -32.67 17.87 47.37
N GLU A 79 -31.86 17.85 46.35
CA GLU A 79 -31.43 19.05 45.63
C GLU A 79 -31.98 19.01 44.21
N ILE A 80 -32.67 20.08 43.80
CA ILE A 80 -33.04 20.29 42.41
C ILE A 80 -31.79 20.80 41.67
N LYS A 81 -31.34 20.03 40.69
CA LYS A 81 -30.14 20.32 39.91
C LYS A 81 -30.41 21.15 38.65
N ARG A 82 -31.61 21.00 38.12
CA ARG A 82 -32.07 21.67 36.92
C ARG A 82 -33.49 22.14 37.09
N ILE A 83 -33.82 23.29 36.58
CA ILE A 83 -35.15 23.85 36.64
C ILE A 83 -35.36 24.79 35.46
N THR A 84 -36.51 24.72 34.85
CA THR A 84 -36.90 25.54 33.72
C THR A 84 -37.90 26.61 34.20
N GLN A 85 -37.77 27.83 33.77
CA GLN A 85 -38.79 28.90 33.94
C GLN A 85 -39.33 29.34 32.59
N ALA A 86 -40.64 29.60 32.54
CA ALA A 86 -41.29 30.08 31.31
C ALA A 86 -42.49 31.00 31.67
N PRO A 87 -42.83 32.00 30.80
CA PRO A 87 -43.93 32.89 31.03
C PRO A 87 -45.29 32.24 30.73
N GLU A 88 -46.33 32.65 31.43
CA GLU A 88 -47.71 32.32 31.06
C GLU A 88 -48.20 33.05 29.82
N TYR A 89 -47.70 34.29 29.63
CA TYR A 89 -48.14 35.20 28.53
C TYR A 89 -46.96 35.62 27.64
N GLN A 90 -47.25 35.74 26.34
CA GLN A 90 -46.32 36.27 25.37
C GLN A 90 -46.16 37.81 25.47
N ASN A 91 -47.24 38.50 25.88
CA ASN A 91 -47.28 39.98 25.96
C ASN A 91 -48.23 40.45 27.06
N SER A 92 -48.14 41.77 27.33
CA SER A 92 -48.98 42.43 28.32
C SER A 92 -50.48 42.46 27.97
N ASN A 93 -50.88 42.05 26.79
CA ASN A 93 -52.30 41.96 26.37
C ASN A 93 -52.96 40.67 26.78
N GLY A 94 -52.22 39.72 27.41
CA GLY A 94 -52.73 38.46 27.91
C GLY A 94 -52.84 37.37 26.84
N GLU A 95 -52.06 37.48 25.73
CA GLU A 95 -51.85 36.37 24.83
C GLU A 95 -50.95 35.35 25.51
N ARG A 96 -51.31 34.07 25.45
CA ARG A 96 -50.57 32.99 26.10
C ARG A 96 -49.18 32.85 25.48
N SER A 97 -48.19 32.47 26.27
CA SER A 97 -46.88 32.11 25.80
C SER A 97 -46.97 30.97 24.80
N PRO A 98 -46.33 31.05 23.63
CA PRO A 98 -46.44 30.03 22.61
C PRO A 98 -45.79 28.72 23.06
N LEU A 99 -46.30 27.59 22.50
CA LEU A 99 -45.83 26.26 22.85
C LEU A 99 -44.33 26.09 22.60
N GLY A 100 -43.80 26.76 21.55
CA GLY A 100 -42.41 26.59 21.13
C GLY A 100 -41.40 27.01 22.20
N VAL A 101 -41.65 28.11 22.92
CA VAL A 101 -40.77 28.53 24.03
C VAL A 101 -40.69 27.41 25.09
N TRP A 102 -41.85 26.89 25.49
CA TRP A 102 -41.92 25.84 26.53
C TRP A 102 -41.23 24.57 26.09
N VAL A 103 -41.36 24.17 24.84
CA VAL A 103 -40.74 22.95 24.29
C VAL A 103 -39.24 23.14 24.20
N HIS A 104 -38.74 24.31 23.78
CA HIS A 104 -37.34 24.66 23.74
C HIS A 104 -36.68 24.55 25.13
N GLU A 105 -37.23 25.28 26.10
CA GLU A 105 -36.71 25.27 27.48
C GLU A 105 -36.78 23.86 28.13
N PHE A 106 -37.84 23.11 27.84
CA PHE A 106 -37.91 21.73 28.27
C PHE A 106 -36.89 20.82 27.58
N GLY A 107 -36.49 21.12 26.35
CA GLY A 107 -35.38 20.47 25.66
C GLY A 107 -34.06 20.55 26.44
N HIS A 108 -33.79 21.70 27.06
CA HIS A 108 -32.65 21.87 27.96
C HIS A 108 -32.77 21.00 29.23
N GLU A 109 -33.96 20.86 29.77
CA GLU A 109 -34.21 19.96 30.90
C GLU A 109 -33.89 18.50 30.55
N LEU A 110 -34.15 18.10 29.31
CA LEU A 110 -33.75 16.79 28.76
C LEU A 110 -32.25 16.65 28.48
N GLY A 111 -31.50 17.76 28.53
CA GLY A 111 -30.03 17.79 28.37
C GLY A 111 -29.56 18.22 27.00
N LEU A 112 -30.44 18.76 26.18
CA LEU A 112 -30.06 19.31 24.86
C LEU A 112 -29.42 20.70 24.97
N PRO A 113 -28.40 21.04 24.19
CA PRO A 113 -27.88 22.40 24.09
C PRO A 113 -28.73 23.25 23.14
N ASP A 114 -28.48 24.56 23.15
CA ASP A 114 -28.89 25.44 22.05
C ASP A 114 -28.20 25.02 20.78
N LEU A 115 -28.97 24.97 19.68
CA LEU A 115 -28.47 24.73 18.33
C LEU A 115 -28.57 25.97 17.44
N TYR A 116 -29.01 27.12 18.01
CA TYR A 116 -28.73 28.43 17.43
C TYR A 116 -27.35 28.90 17.88
N ASP A 117 -26.75 29.80 17.14
CA ASP A 117 -25.50 30.42 17.56
C ASP A 117 -25.74 31.45 18.67
N THR A 118 -25.21 31.18 19.86
CA THR A 118 -25.41 32.01 21.06
C THR A 118 -24.58 33.26 21.10
N ASP A 119 -23.64 33.47 20.16
CA ASP A 119 -22.93 34.74 20.02
C ASP A 119 -23.51 35.66 18.90
N GLY A 120 -24.39 35.10 18.07
CA GLY A 120 -25.18 35.82 17.09
C GLY A 120 -24.47 36.09 15.78
N SER A 121 -23.38 35.37 15.47
CA SER A 121 -22.68 35.48 14.18
C SER A 121 -23.37 34.67 13.08
N SER A 122 -24.09 33.60 13.45
CA SER A 122 -24.91 32.78 12.57
C SER A 122 -26.32 32.51 13.14
N GLU A 123 -27.16 31.76 12.42
CA GLU A 123 -28.48 31.33 12.89
C GLU A 123 -28.44 29.85 13.42
N GLY A 124 -27.26 29.23 13.42
CA GLY A 124 -27.12 27.79 13.75
C GLY A 124 -27.92 26.91 12.80
N ILE A 125 -28.88 26.11 13.31
CA ILE A 125 -29.78 25.30 12.45
C ILE A 125 -31.11 26.01 12.13
N GLY A 126 -31.24 27.31 12.45
CA GLY A 126 -32.40 28.14 12.09
C GLY A 126 -33.77 27.55 12.47
N HIS A 127 -34.73 27.62 11.57
CA HIS A 127 -36.10 27.08 11.76
C HIS A 127 -36.22 25.56 11.64
N TRP A 128 -35.10 24.86 11.34
CA TRP A 128 -35.12 23.40 11.11
C TRP A 128 -35.18 22.55 12.37
N GLY A 129 -35.09 23.17 13.56
CA GLY A 129 -35.21 22.44 14.82
C GLY A 129 -35.64 23.33 15.97
N VAL A 130 -36.43 22.76 16.91
CA VAL A 130 -36.96 23.47 18.07
C VAL A 130 -35.88 23.96 19.03
N MET A 131 -34.67 23.34 19.06
CA MET A 131 -33.54 23.82 19.86
C MET A 131 -32.80 25.01 19.21
N ALA A 132 -33.36 25.55 18.14
CA ALA A 132 -32.96 26.81 17.51
C ALA A 132 -34.20 27.65 17.21
N SER A 133 -34.16 28.49 16.20
CA SER A 133 -35.28 29.38 15.83
C SER A 133 -36.56 28.63 15.40
N GLY A 134 -36.51 27.29 15.22
CA GLY A 134 -37.69 26.48 14.99
C GLY A 134 -38.71 26.46 16.12
N SER A 135 -38.35 26.93 17.32
CA SER A 135 -39.28 27.21 18.44
C SER A 135 -40.26 28.34 18.09
N TRP A 136 -39.92 29.23 17.15
CA TRP A 136 -40.70 30.38 16.77
C TRP A 136 -41.46 30.22 15.45
N THR A 137 -41.50 29.04 14.84
CA THR A 137 -42.35 28.82 13.67
C THR A 137 -43.81 29.04 14.00
N ASP A 138 -44.57 29.66 13.08
CA ASP A 138 -45.94 30.13 13.34
C ASP A 138 -46.06 31.03 14.59
N ASN A 139 -45.08 31.91 14.81
CA ASN A 139 -44.97 32.72 16.03
C ASN A 139 -44.90 31.89 17.34
N GLY A 140 -44.36 30.68 17.25
CA GLY A 140 -44.16 29.74 18.34
C GLY A 140 -45.41 28.88 18.68
N GLU A 141 -46.53 29.07 18.00
CA GLU A 141 -47.75 28.27 18.25
C GLU A 141 -47.60 26.82 17.70
N THR A 142 -46.81 26.67 16.63
CA THR A 142 -46.55 25.38 15.99
C THR A 142 -45.04 25.24 15.79
N PRO A 143 -44.30 24.89 16.87
CA PRO A 143 -42.85 24.73 16.78
C PRO A 143 -42.46 23.56 15.90
N ALA A 144 -41.30 23.66 15.26
CA ALA A 144 -40.70 22.57 14.48
C ALA A 144 -40.40 21.35 15.36
N TYR A 145 -40.33 20.17 14.76
CA TYR A 145 -39.83 18.98 15.47
C TYR A 145 -38.36 19.17 15.91
N PHE A 146 -37.95 18.36 16.89
CA PHE A 146 -36.51 18.22 17.18
C PHE A 146 -35.75 17.69 15.97
N SER A 147 -34.58 18.24 15.70
CA SER A 147 -33.69 17.75 14.65
C SER A 147 -33.37 16.25 14.80
N ALA A 148 -32.89 15.61 13.73
CA ALA A 148 -32.48 14.21 13.77
C ALA A 148 -31.47 13.94 14.90
N TRP A 149 -30.50 14.84 15.09
CA TRP A 149 -29.49 14.73 16.15
C TRP A 149 -30.11 14.80 17.54
N CYS A 150 -30.99 15.75 17.82
CA CYS A 150 -31.66 15.87 19.13
C CYS A 150 -32.42 14.59 19.49
N ARG A 151 -33.19 14.02 18.56
CA ARG A 151 -33.96 12.80 18.75
C ARG A 151 -33.04 11.57 18.97
N TYR A 152 -31.92 11.52 18.27
CA TYR A 152 -30.89 10.49 18.44
C TYR A 152 -30.18 10.63 19.79
N TRP A 153 -29.74 11.85 20.15
CA TRP A 153 -29.12 12.14 21.43
C TRP A 153 -30.00 11.74 22.63
N LEU A 154 -31.29 12.02 22.54
CA LEU A 154 -32.29 11.65 23.58
C LEU A 154 -32.64 10.15 23.59
N GLY A 155 -32.13 9.37 22.65
CA GLY A 155 -32.44 7.95 22.50
C GLY A 155 -33.90 7.68 22.06
N TRP A 156 -34.57 8.66 21.48
CA TRP A 156 -35.94 8.51 20.97
C TRP A 156 -36.00 7.79 19.65
N ILE A 157 -34.89 7.87 18.88
CA ILE A 157 -34.68 7.13 17.64
C ILE A 157 -33.36 6.40 17.69
N SER A 158 -33.22 5.39 16.82
CA SER A 158 -31.96 4.71 16.53
C SER A 158 -31.74 4.82 15.04
N PRO A 159 -30.93 5.77 14.56
CA PRO A 159 -30.68 5.92 13.12
C PRO A 159 -30.19 4.62 12.50
N ILE A 160 -30.65 4.33 11.30
CA ILE A 160 -30.27 3.13 10.55
C ILE A 160 -28.92 3.38 9.87
N PRO A 161 -27.85 2.66 10.23
CA PRO A 161 -26.56 2.85 9.56
C PRO A 161 -26.62 2.29 8.13
N ILE A 162 -26.14 3.05 7.17
CA ILE A 162 -25.90 2.60 5.80
C ILE A 162 -24.40 2.29 5.67
N THR A 163 -24.08 1.04 5.31
CA THR A 163 -22.71 0.51 5.20
C THR A 163 -22.37 -0.07 3.83
N ASP A 164 -23.38 -0.20 2.99
CA ASP A 164 -23.28 -0.80 1.66
C ASP A 164 -24.11 0.03 0.66
N ASP A 165 -23.84 -0.14 -0.62
CA ASP A 165 -24.58 0.53 -1.68
C ASP A 165 -26.08 0.23 -1.62
N VAL A 166 -26.88 1.29 -1.67
CA VAL A 166 -28.34 1.21 -1.69
C VAL A 166 -28.86 2.03 -2.85
N ASN A 167 -29.55 1.39 -3.77
CA ASN A 167 -30.22 2.07 -4.89
C ASN A 167 -31.72 2.22 -4.63
N ASN A 168 -32.26 3.36 -4.99
CA ASN A 168 -33.67 3.72 -4.81
C ASN A 168 -34.13 3.58 -3.34
N LEU A 169 -33.33 4.05 -2.40
CA LEU A 169 -33.74 4.15 -1.01
C LEU A 169 -34.88 5.15 -0.89
N VAL A 170 -36.00 4.70 -0.32
CA VAL A 170 -37.17 5.54 -0.10
C VAL A 170 -37.15 6.04 1.33
N LEU A 171 -37.03 7.36 1.51
CA LEU A 171 -37.16 8.03 2.79
C LEU A 171 -38.60 8.56 2.91
N GLU A 172 -39.39 7.94 3.80
CA GLU A 172 -40.71 8.44 4.17
C GLU A 172 -40.59 9.67 5.09
N PRO A 173 -41.60 10.58 5.10
CA PRO A 173 -41.59 11.71 6.03
C PRO A 173 -41.47 11.28 7.50
N ILE A 174 -40.58 11.92 8.25
CA ILE A 174 -40.44 11.62 9.68
C ILE A 174 -41.72 11.92 10.46
N GLU A 175 -42.51 12.85 10.00
CA GLU A 175 -43.79 13.24 10.57
C GLU A 175 -44.83 12.09 10.51
N ASP A 176 -44.69 11.18 9.54
CA ASP A 176 -45.51 9.96 9.40
C ASP A 176 -44.82 8.71 9.93
N GLY A 177 -43.67 8.87 10.60
CA GLY A 177 -42.90 7.78 11.23
C GLY A 177 -41.78 7.24 10.36
N GLY A 178 -41.32 8.03 9.40
CA GLY A 178 -40.15 7.72 8.56
C GLY A 178 -38.86 7.58 9.40
N ASP A 179 -37.91 6.87 8.84
CA ASP A 179 -36.62 6.59 9.47
C ASP A 179 -35.61 7.71 9.24
N VAL A 180 -34.64 7.78 10.13
CA VAL A 180 -33.40 8.57 10.00
C VAL A 180 -32.28 7.60 9.68
N TYR A 181 -31.43 7.96 8.72
CA TYR A 181 -30.28 7.14 8.34
C TYR A 181 -28.97 7.81 8.77
N LEU A 182 -27.96 7.00 9.05
CA LEU A 182 -26.63 7.42 9.48
C LEU A 182 -25.59 6.99 8.47
N LEU A 183 -24.76 7.95 8.04
CA LEU A 183 -23.62 7.77 7.16
C LEU A 183 -22.34 8.12 7.93
N SER A 184 -21.51 7.11 8.19
CA SER A 184 -20.25 7.27 8.91
C SER A 184 -19.14 7.76 7.99
N ILE A 185 -18.16 8.49 8.56
CA ILE A 185 -16.91 8.85 7.87
C ILE A 185 -15.86 7.75 8.11
N PRO A 186 -15.28 7.11 7.08
CA PRO A 186 -14.29 6.06 7.24
C PRO A 186 -13.00 6.55 7.90
N GLY A 187 -12.40 5.72 8.76
CA GLY A 187 -11.17 6.05 9.49
C GLY A 187 -11.38 6.47 10.94
N ASN A 188 -12.59 6.84 11.31
CA ASN A 188 -12.99 7.19 12.67
C ASN A 188 -13.71 6.02 13.41
N TRP A 189 -13.36 4.77 13.10
CA TRP A 189 -14.10 3.52 13.44
C TRP A 189 -14.22 3.15 14.92
N SER A 190 -13.62 3.85 15.84
CA SER A 190 -13.76 3.55 17.27
C SER A 190 -14.44 4.68 18.03
N GLY A 191 -15.68 5.02 17.65
CA GLY A 191 -16.45 6.13 18.22
C GLY A 191 -16.20 7.41 17.43
N SER A 192 -16.42 7.35 16.12
CA SER A 192 -16.44 8.54 15.29
C SER A 192 -17.46 9.51 15.84
N GLU A 193 -16.97 10.62 16.31
CA GLU A 193 -17.76 11.71 16.82
C GLU A 193 -18.27 12.62 15.68
N GLU A 194 -17.80 12.37 14.43
CA GLU A 194 -18.17 13.11 13.21
C GLU A 194 -18.85 12.17 12.20
N TYR A 195 -20.06 12.51 11.77
CA TYR A 195 -20.91 11.70 10.89
C TYR A 195 -22.03 12.53 10.29
N PHE A 196 -22.79 11.94 9.36
CA PHE A 196 -23.96 12.58 8.77
C PHE A 196 -25.24 11.83 9.15
N LEU A 197 -26.32 12.60 9.37
CA LEU A 197 -27.69 12.08 9.50
C LEU A 197 -28.52 12.60 8.34
N ILE A 198 -29.35 11.74 7.76
CA ILE A 198 -30.29 12.14 6.71
C ILE A 198 -31.71 11.82 7.10
N GLU A 199 -32.62 12.74 6.86
CA GLU A 199 -34.05 12.60 7.13
C GLU A 199 -34.89 13.32 6.07
N ASN A 200 -36.10 12.84 5.84
CA ASN A 200 -37.07 13.51 4.99
C ASN A 200 -38.03 14.33 5.87
N ARG A 201 -38.02 15.65 5.70
CA ARG A 201 -38.90 16.59 6.40
C ARG A 201 -39.94 17.16 5.43
N GLN A 202 -41.21 17.12 5.84
CA GLN A 202 -42.32 17.59 5.02
C GLN A 202 -43.17 18.62 5.79
N LYS A 203 -43.78 19.57 5.05
CA LYS A 203 -44.63 20.62 5.66
C LYS A 203 -45.97 20.05 6.11
N MET A 204 -45.94 19.22 7.15
CA MET A 204 -47.13 18.60 7.74
C MET A 204 -47.04 18.51 9.26
N LYS A 205 -48.19 18.36 9.91
CA LYS A 205 -48.31 18.28 11.39
C LYS A 205 -47.64 19.50 12.05
N TYR A 206 -46.68 19.29 12.97
CA TYR A 206 -45.95 20.39 13.60
C TYR A 206 -44.98 21.08 12.65
N ASP A 207 -44.48 20.38 11.65
CA ASP A 207 -43.57 20.91 10.63
C ASP A 207 -44.26 21.67 9.46
N GLN A 208 -45.59 21.89 9.56
CA GLN A 208 -46.36 22.58 8.52
C GLN A 208 -45.88 24.01 8.20
N TYR A 209 -45.11 24.63 9.07
CA TYR A 209 -44.56 25.97 8.92
C TYR A 209 -43.03 25.99 8.71
N LEU A 210 -42.43 24.84 8.40
CA LEU A 210 -41.03 24.83 7.99
C LEU A 210 -40.80 25.73 6.77
N PRO A 211 -39.61 26.28 6.60
CA PRO A 211 -39.26 27.09 5.44
C PRO A 211 -39.45 26.34 4.11
N GLY A 212 -38.97 25.10 4.04
CA GLY A 212 -39.03 24.22 2.89
C GLY A 212 -39.41 22.78 3.26
N GLU A 213 -39.41 21.87 2.28
CA GLU A 213 -39.65 20.43 2.46
C GLU A 213 -38.74 19.64 1.56
N GLY A 214 -38.22 18.50 2.03
CA GLY A 214 -37.28 17.65 1.29
C GLY A 214 -36.35 16.85 2.18
N LEU A 215 -35.24 16.40 1.61
CA LEU A 215 -34.17 15.72 2.32
C LEU A 215 -33.33 16.75 3.06
N LEU A 216 -33.22 16.60 4.39
CA LEU A 216 -32.23 17.31 5.18
C LEU A 216 -31.02 16.43 5.41
N ILE A 217 -29.85 16.99 5.22
CA ILE A 217 -28.54 16.36 5.45
C ILE A 217 -27.86 17.14 6.58
N TRP A 218 -27.69 16.46 7.70
CA TRP A 218 -27.08 17.01 8.89
C TRP A 218 -25.63 16.55 9.00
N HIS A 219 -24.68 17.48 9.08
CA HIS A 219 -23.29 17.20 9.44
C HIS A 219 -23.11 17.37 10.95
N ILE A 220 -22.65 16.33 11.60
CA ILE A 220 -22.57 16.25 13.05
C ILE A 220 -21.11 16.08 13.48
N ASP A 221 -20.68 16.83 14.47
CA ASP A 221 -19.43 16.58 15.19
C ASP A 221 -19.66 16.63 16.71
N ASP A 222 -19.83 15.45 17.33
CA ASP A 222 -20.09 15.33 18.77
C ASP A 222 -18.88 15.74 19.65
N ARG A 223 -17.74 16.11 19.07
CA ARG A 223 -16.61 16.73 19.80
C ARG A 223 -16.89 18.18 20.13
N GLU A 224 -17.70 18.83 19.33
CA GLU A 224 -18.15 20.18 19.58
C GLU A 224 -19.29 20.20 20.62
N SER A 225 -19.43 21.29 21.32
CA SER A 225 -20.43 21.43 22.39
C SER A 225 -21.55 22.42 22.07
N ASN A 226 -21.45 23.12 20.95
CA ASN A 226 -22.37 24.19 20.52
C ASN A 226 -22.14 24.54 19.04
N ASN A 227 -22.93 25.48 18.51
CA ASN A 227 -22.91 25.94 17.13
C ASN A 227 -22.33 27.36 16.97
N ARG A 228 -21.31 27.75 17.75
CA ARG A 228 -20.70 29.08 17.69
C ARG A 228 -19.65 29.29 16.62
N ASP A 229 -19.09 28.18 16.14
CA ASP A 229 -18.11 28.22 15.05
C ASP A 229 -18.86 27.90 13.76
N GLU A 230 -19.03 28.88 12.89
CA GLU A 230 -19.82 28.77 11.67
C GLU A 230 -19.20 27.76 10.68
N GLU A 231 -17.86 27.58 10.73
CA GLU A 231 -17.13 26.64 9.88
C GLU A 231 -17.04 25.22 10.49
N HIS A 232 -17.46 25.04 11.78
CA HIS A 232 -17.34 23.77 12.47
C HIS A 232 -18.34 23.65 13.64
N LYS A 233 -19.56 23.30 13.34
CA LYS A 233 -20.67 23.23 14.29
C LYS A 233 -20.79 21.83 14.95
N LEU A 234 -21.46 21.77 16.10
CA LEU A 234 -21.95 20.51 16.68
C LEU A 234 -22.98 19.85 15.75
N VAL A 235 -23.93 20.64 15.25
CA VAL A 235 -24.98 20.20 14.32
C VAL A 235 -25.10 21.25 13.23
N ASP A 236 -24.76 20.87 12.02
CA ASP A 236 -24.86 21.73 10.86
C ASP A 236 -25.90 21.18 9.86
N LEU A 237 -26.56 22.06 9.15
CA LEU A 237 -27.42 21.73 8.02
C LEU A 237 -26.70 22.03 6.72
N GLU A 238 -26.50 21.03 5.89
CA GLU A 238 -25.95 21.19 4.55
C GLU A 238 -27.02 21.77 3.60
N GLU A 239 -27.01 23.09 3.43
CA GLU A 239 -28.02 23.82 2.64
C GLU A 239 -27.91 23.51 1.15
N ALA A 240 -28.92 22.83 0.57
CA ALA A 240 -28.87 22.25 -0.78
C ALA A 240 -28.62 23.27 -1.90
N ASP A 241 -28.97 24.53 -1.71
CA ASP A 241 -28.76 25.59 -2.70
C ASP A 241 -27.33 26.22 -2.61
N GLY A 242 -26.56 25.89 -1.57
CA GLY A 242 -25.19 26.36 -1.35
C GLY A 242 -25.05 27.86 -1.10
N ASN A 243 -26.10 28.49 -0.57
CA ASN A 243 -26.05 29.92 -0.22
C ASN A 243 -25.44 30.18 1.16
N ASP A 244 -25.43 29.17 2.04
CA ASP A 244 -24.97 29.22 3.44
C ASP A 244 -25.64 30.37 4.21
N ASP A 245 -26.92 30.56 4.00
CA ASP A 245 -27.70 31.66 4.55
C ASP A 245 -27.79 31.60 6.07
N LEU A 246 -27.83 30.37 6.65
CA LEU A 246 -27.79 30.12 8.08
C LEU A 246 -26.43 30.56 8.67
N ASP A 247 -25.32 30.21 8.02
CA ASP A 247 -23.96 30.53 8.45
C ASP A 247 -23.64 32.02 8.34
N HIS A 248 -24.22 32.67 7.35
CA HIS A 248 -24.03 34.08 7.13
C HIS A 248 -25.05 34.97 7.85
N ASN A 249 -25.90 34.40 8.71
CA ASN A 249 -26.96 35.15 9.45
C ASN A 249 -27.85 35.98 8.49
N THR A 250 -28.17 35.42 7.31
CA THR A 250 -28.92 36.09 6.27
C THR A 250 -30.42 35.85 6.43
N ASN A 251 -30.81 34.61 6.73
CA ASN A 251 -32.16 34.19 7.04
C ASN A 251 -32.14 33.04 8.03
N ARG A 252 -33.31 32.54 8.45
CA ARG A 252 -33.46 31.43 9.41
C ARG A 252 -33.83 30.12 8.73
N GLY A 253 -33.48 29.98 7.47
CA GLY A 253 -33.82 28.91 6.59
C GLY A 253 -34.86 29.31 5.55
N ASP A 254 -34.78 28.72 4.35
CA ASP A 254 -35.71 28.95 3.25
C ASP A 254 -36.05 27.65 2.47
N ASP A 255 -36.75 27.80 1.35
CA ASP A 255 -37.20 26.63 0.57
C ASP A 255 -36.09 26.04 -0.32
N GLY A 256 -34.90 26.62 -0.34
CA GLY A 256 -33.71 26.14 -1.04
C GLY A 256 -32.84 25.20 -0.21
N ASP A 257 -32.94 25.23 1.14
CA ASP A 257 -32.09 24.44 2.03
C ASP A 257 -32.30 22.92 1.92
N PRO A 258 -33.54 22.39 1.75
CA PRO A 258 -33.74 20.96 1.60
C PRO A 258 -33.41 20.49 0.19
N TYR A 259 -32.79 19.32 0.09
CA TYR A 259 -32.62 18.66 -1.21
C TYR A 259 -33.95 18.12 -1.72
N THR A 260 -34.39 18.60 -2.86
CA THR A 260 -35.55 18.09 -3.61
C THR A 260 -35.14 17.38 -4.89
N SER A 261 -33.90 17.56 -5.32
CA SER A 261 -33.27 16.95 -6.47
C SER A 261 -31.76 17.16 -6.42
N GLY A 262 -31.00 16.41 -7.24
CA GLY A 262 -29.56 16.60 -7.39
C GLY A 262 -28.73 15.52 -6.71
N SER A 263 -27.61 15.92 -6.13
CA SER A 263 -26.65 15.03 -5.47
C SER A 263 -25.90 15.75 -4.37
N PHE A 264 -25.40 14.96 -3.41
CA PHE A 264 -24.49 15.42 -2.36
C PHE A 264 -23.26 14.52 -2.36
N THR A 265 -22.14 15.05 -2.80
CA THR A 265 -20.90 14.34 -3.04
C THR A 265 -19.70 15.18 -2.61
N LYS A 266 -18.49 14.64 -2.65
CA LYS A 266 -17.26 15.41 -2.40
C LYS A 266 -17.03 16.58 -3.37
N ASP A 267 -17.61 16.52 -4.56
CA ASP A 267 -17.42 17.48 -5.66
C ASP A 267 -18.58 18.48 -5.80
N THR A 268 -19.62 18.36 -4.98
CA THR A 268 -20.72 19.34 -4.92
C THR A 268 -20.43 20.46 -3.93
N TYR A 269 -21.28 21.49 -3.89
CA TYR A 269 -21.31 22.46 -2.82
C TYR A 269 -22.77 22.68 -2.41
N PRO A 270 -23.09 22.40 -1.12
CA PRO A 270 -22.21 21.83 -0.11
C PRO A 270 -21.72 20.42 -0.50
N ASN A 271 -20.78 19.89 0.26
CA ASN A 271 -20.10 18.64 -0.10
C ASN A 271 -20.05 17.63 1.07
N SER A 272 -19.77 16.38 0.75
CA SER A 272 -19.72 15.29 1.72
C SER A 272 -18.36 15.11 2.41
N LEU A 273 -17.49 16.11 2.43
CA LEU A 273 -16.22 16.03 3.12
C LEU A 273 -16.42 16.18 4.64
N ALA A 274 -15.51 15.61 5.41
CA ALA A 274 -15.38 15.91 6.83
C ALA A 274 -14.86 17.35 7.04
N TYR A 275 -15.05 17.95 8.20
CA TYR A 275 -14.56 19.30 8.51
C TYR A 275 -13.04 19.48 8.32
N ASN A 276 -12.26 18.42 8.46
CA ASN A 276 -10.82 18.46 8.19
C ASN A 276 -10.45 18.29 6.70
N GLY A 277 -11.44 18.20 5.81
CA GLY A 277 -11.28 17.98 4.36
C GLY A 277 -11.03 16.54 3.96
N THR A 278 -11.14 15.57 4.88
CA THR A 278 -11.06 14.14 4.54
C THR A 278 -12.32 13.69 3.81
N GLU A 279 -12.18 12.86 2.77
CA GLU A 279 -13.32 12.31 2.06
C GLU A 279 -14.15 11.39 2.95
N SER A 280 -15.48 11.54 2.90
CA SER A 280 -16.42 10.71 3.66
C SER A 280 -16.46 9.25 3.19
N GLY A 281 -16.00 9.00 1.96
CA GLY A 281 -15.99 7.67 1.35
C GLY A 281 -17.33 7.20 0.83
N TRP A 282 -18.32 8.09 0.73
CA TRP A 282 -19.65 7.82 0.17
C TRP A 282 -20.19 9.05 -0.54
N LYS A 283 -21.24 8.85 -1.32
CA LYS A 283 -21.98 9.88 -2.04
C LYS A 283 -23.48 9.57 -2.07
N ILE A 284 -24.31 10.62 -2.14
CA ILE A 284 -25.74 10.55 -2.38
C ILE A 284 -26.01 11.12 -3.77
N GLU A 285 -26.64 10.35 -4.63
CA GLU A 285 -26.95 10.73 -6.00
C GLU A 285 -28.44 10.48 -6.30
N ASN A 286 -28.92 10.99 -7.42
CA ASN A 286 -30.27 10.79 -7.90
C ASN A 286 -31.34 11.15 -6.85
N ILE A 287 -31.08 12.23 -6.07
CA ILE A 287 -32.08 12.72 -5.13
C ILE A 287 -33.29 13.19 -5.93
N GLU A 288 -34.48 12.65 -5.64
CA GLU A 288 -35.72 13.07 -6.26
C GLU A 288 -36.92 12.97 -5.30
N MET A 289 -37.90 13.84 -5.48
CA MET A 289 -39.17 13.77 -4.75
C MET A 289 -40.19 12.88 -5.51
N ASP A 290 -40.79 11.90 -4.79
CA ASP A 290 -41.93 11.11 -5.25
C ASP A 290 -43.12 11.31 -4.29
N GLY A 291 -43.91 12.32 -4.58
CA GLY A 291 -44.97 12.78 -3.66
C GLY A 291 -44.35 13.44 -2.42
N SER A 292 -44.59 12.86 -1.24
CA SER A 292 -43.97 13.29 0.01
C SER A 292 -42.73 12.45 0.37
N ASN A 293 -42.41 11.42 -0.42
CA ASN A 293 -41.20 10.62 -0.21
C ASN A 293 -40.01 11.24 -0.94
N ILE A 294 -38.84 10.97 -0.44
CA ILE A 294 -37.58 11.23 -1.12
C ILE A 294 -36.98 9.89 -1.55
N ILE A 295 -36.50 9.80 -2.78
CA ILE A 295 -35.78 8.65 -3.31
C ILE A 295 -34.33 9.07 -3.55
N VAL A 296 -33.38 8.25 -3.12
CA VAL A 296 -31.94 8.50 -3.30
C VAL A 296 -31.19 7.22 -3.63
N ASP A 297 -30.07 7.36 -4.31
CA ASP A 297 -29.04 6.34 -4.42
C ASP A 297 -27.88 6.72 -3.50
N ILE A 298 -27.42 5.79 -2.66
CA ILE A 298 -26.26 5.97 -1.80
C ILE A 298 -25.24 4.91 -2.21
N SER A 299 -24.04 5.34 -2.57
CA SER A 299 -22.94 4.44 -2.91
C SER A 299 -21.68 4.81 -2.15
N PHE A 300 -20.91 3.78 -1.80
CA PHE A 300 -19.62 3.92 -1.16
C PHE A 300 -18.54 3.90 -2.23
N LEU A 301 -17.53 4.75 -2.04
CA LEU A 301 -16.38 4.80 -2.94
C LEU A 301 -15.59 3.51 -2.78
N SER A 302 -15.41 2.78 -3.85
CA SER A 302 -14.61 1.57 -3.87
C SER A 302 -13.12 1.92 -3.97
N LYS A 303 -12.29 1.06 -3.38
CA LYS A 303 -10.85 1.13 -3.61
C LYS A 303 -10.53 0.53 -4.96
N PRO A 304 -9.49 1.01 -5.62
CA PRO A 304 -8.98 0.35 -6.79
C PRO A 304 -8.47 -1.05 -6.47
N HIS A 305 -8.36 -1.90 -7.47
CA HIS A 305 -7.74 -3.22 -7.38
C HIS A 305 -6.36 -3.19 -8.02
N ALA A 306 -5.32 -3.32 -7.21
CA ALA A 306 -3.94 -3.41 -7.67
C ALA A 306 -3.67 -4.81 -8.24
N ILE A 307 -3.23 -4.87 -9.50
CA ILE A 307 -2.78 -6.09 -10.17
C ILE A 307 -1.37 -5.85 -10.70
N ALA A 308 -0.42 -6.68 -10.27
CA ALA A 308 0.96 -6.61 -10.71
C ALA A 308 1.40 -7.94 -11.32
N ASP A 309 2.10 -7.85 -12.45
CA ASP A 309 2.74 -8.98 -13.10
C ASP A 309 4.14 -8.59 -13.58
N ALA A 310 4.96 -9.58 -13.94
CA ALA A 310 6.25 -9.41 -14.55
C ALA A 310 6.54 -10.56 -15.54
N ASP A 311 7.42 -10.32 -16.51
CA ASP A 311 7.80 -11.33 -17.50
C ASP A 311 8.28 -12.64 -16.86
N GLU A 312 9.03 -12.54 -15.76
CA GLU A 312 9.57 -13.69 -15.02
C GLU A 312 9.64 -13.37 -13.51
N ALA A 313 9.50 -14.39 -12.68
CA ALA A 313 9.64 -14.29 -11.22
C ALA A 313 11.06 -14.64 -10.73
N VAL A 314 11.86 -15.28 -11.58
CA VAL A 314 13.25 -15.67 -11.32
C VAL A 314 14.11 -15.18 -12.47
N ILE A 315 15.09 -14.33 -12.17
CA ILE A 315 15.97 -13.72 -13.18
C ILE A 315 17.42 -13.75 -12.73
N ALA A 316 18.35 -13.65 -13.67
CA ALA A 316 19.76 -13.45 -13.37
C ALA A 316 20.06 -12.01 -12.92
N GLU A 317 21.11 -11.85 -12.09
CA GLU A 317 21.62 -10.54 -11.65
C GLU A 317 21.93 -9.65 -12.87
N GLY A 318 21.37 -8.41 -12.85
CA GLY A 318 21.57 -7.44 -13.93
C GLY A 318 20.67 -7.64 -15.17
N PHE A 319 19.69 -8.52 -15.11
CA PHE A 319 18.70 -8.70 -16.18
C PHE A 319 17.67 -7.57 -16.18
N GLU A 320 17.26 -7.11 -17.36
CA GLU A 320 16.18 -6.14 -17.54
C GLU A 320 14.83 -6.85 -17.42
N LEU A 321 14.07 -6.58 -16.34
CA LEU A 321 12.76 -7.17 -16.11
C LEU A 321 11.67 -6.16 -16.40
N GLN A 322 10.69 -6.54 -17.22
CA GLN A 322 9.49 -5.77 -17.50
C GLN A 322 8.41 -6.09 -16.45
N PHE A 323 7.81 -5.07 -15.88
CA PHE A 323 6.66 -5.14 -14.98
C PHE A 323 5.41 -4.60 -15.65
N TYR A 324 4.25 -5.08 -15.22
CA TYR A 324 2.94 -4.72 -15.75
C TYR A 324 1.99 -4.39 -14.61
N GLY A 325 1.40 -3.19 -14.66
CA GLY A 325 0.38 -2.70 -13.73
C GLY A 325 -0.94 -2.35 -14.43
N ASP A 326 -0.97 -2.42 -15.75
CA ASP A 326 -2.07 -1.96 -16.61
C ASP A 326 -3.36 -2.81 -16.54
N GLU A 327 -3.30 -3.97 -15.88
CA GLU A 327 -4.50 -4.75 -15.54
C GLU A 327 -5.18 -4.29 -14.24
N SER A 328 -4.59 -3.34 -13.51
CA SER A 328 -5.24 -2.73 -12.36
C SER A 328 -6.48 -1.96 -12.79
N TRP A 329 -7.53 -2.04 -12.00
CA TRP A 329 -8.83 -1.45 -12.33
C TRP A 329 -9.53 -0.88 -11.09
N ASP A 330 -10.53 -0.04 -11.32
CA ASP A 330 -11.40 0.54 -10.30
C ASP A 330 -12.87 0.39 -10.71
N GLU A 331 -13.73 0.02 -9.76
CA GLU A 331 -15.12 -0.29 -10.03
C GLU A 331 -15.96 0.96 -10.34
N ASP A 332 -15.69 2.05 -9.62
CA ASP A 332 -16.47 3.29 -9.70
C ASP A 332 -15.66 4.49 -10.21
N GLY A 333 -14.41 4.26 -10.65
CA GLY A 333 -13.53 5.31 -11.10
C GLY A 333 -12.49 4.90 -12.13
N THR A 334 -11.32 5.52 -12.03
CA THR A 334 -10.15 5.28 -12.89
C THR A 334 -8.87 5.36 -12.08
N ILE A 335 -7.89 4.52 -12.41
CA ILE A 335 -6.55 4.64 -11.84
C ILE A 335 -5.88 5.92 -12.38
N VAL A 336 -5.41 6.76 -11.49
CA VAL A 336 -4.74 8.03 -11.82
C VAL A 336 -3.25 8.03 -11.48
N ASN A 337 -2.80 7.09 -10.65
CA ASN A 337 -1.39 6.99 -10.28
C ASN A 337 -0.96 5.54 -10.03
N TYR A 338 0.26 5.23 -10.46
CA TYR A 338 0.98 4.00 -10.19
C TYR A 338 2.23 4.33 -9.40
N THR A 339 2.57 3.53 -8.41
CA THR A 339 3.82 3.65 -7.65
C THR A 339 4.38 2.26 -7.43
N TRP A 340 5.53 1.99 -8.04
CA TRP A 340 6.30 0.78 -7.86
C TRP A 340 7.43 1.04 -6.88
N ASP A 341 7.49 0.24 -5.81
CA ASP A 341 8.65 0.11 -4.94
C ASP A 341 9.30 -1.25 -5.23
N PHE A 342 10.50 -1.24 -5.78
CA PHE A 342 11.19 -2.48 -6.18
C PHE A 342 11.84 -3.22 -5.02
N GLY A 343 11.76 -2.70 -3.78
CA GLY A 343 12.35 -3.33 -2.60
C GLY A 343 13.88 -3.21 -2.51
N ASP A 344 14.52 -2.57 -3.49
CA ASP A 344 15.96 -2.28 -3.51
C ASP A 344 16.30 -0.82 -3.18
N GLY A 345 15.27 -0.02 -2.80
CA GLY A 345 15.35 1.40 -2.50
C GLY A 345 15.12 2.30 -3.71
N THR A 346 14.74 1.75 -4.85
CA THR A 346 14.36 2.48 -6.06
C THR A 346 12.87 2.41 -6.32
N PHE A 347 12.34 3.38 -7.08
CA PHE A 347 10.91 3.54 -7.36
C PHE A 347 10.69 3.86 -8.83
N SER A 348 9.48 3.54 -9.34
CA SER A 348 8.95 4.04 -10.61
C SER A 348 7.51 4.51 -10.45
N TYR A 349 7.10 5.45 -11.32
CA TYR A 349 5.73 5.96 -11.42
C TYR A 349 5.09 5.65 -12.78
N ASP A 350 5.79 4.88 -13.60
CA ASP A 350 5.25 4.41 -14.87
C ASP A 350 4.26 3.27 -14.63
N GLU A 351 3.25 3.17 -15.46
CA GLU A 351 2.25 2.09 -15.41
C GLU A 351 2.90 0.71 -15.60
N ASN A 352 3.81 0.60 -16.59
CA ASN A 352 4.53 -0.64 -16.93
C ASN A 352 6.05 -0.37 -17.00
N PRO A 353 6.76 -0.30 -15.87
CA PRO A 353 8.18 0.02 -15.83
C PRO A 353 9.08 -1.17 -16.21
N ILE A 354 10.29 -0.85 -16.65
CA ILE A 354 11.41 -1.78 -16.71
C ILE A 354 12.34 -1.52 -15.52
N HIS A 355 12.82 -2.57 -14.88
CA HIS A 355 13.76 -2.46 -13.77
C HIS A 355 14.91 -3.46 -13.88
N ILE A 356 16.07 -3.11 -13.29
CA ILE A 356 17.27 -3.94 -13.20
C ILE A 356 17.70 -4.03 -11.75
N PHE A 357 17.69 -5.23 -11.19
CA PHE A 357 18.23 -5.47 -9.86
C PHE A 357 19.75 -5.65 -9.92
N ALA A 358 20.46 -4.78 -9.19
CA ALA A 358 21.93 -4.74 -9.20
C ALA A 358 22.60 -5.81 -8.34
N THR A 359 21.86 -6.49 -7.49
CA THR A 359 22.36 -7.53 -6.57
C THR A 359 21.40 -8.71 -6.52
N ASN A 360 21.96 -9.90 -6.27
CA ASN A 360 21.14 -11.09 -6.05
C ASN A 360 20.34 -11.00 -4.74
N GLY A 361 19.24 -11.74 -4.67
CA GLY A 361 18.37 -11.81 -3.51
C GLY A 361 16.89 -11.91 -3.84
N THR A 362 16.05 -11.96 -2.81
CA THR A 362 14.60 -11.91 -2.97
C THR A 362 14.12 -10.49 -2.73
N TYR A 363 13.32 -9.97 -3.64
CA TYR A 363 12.74 -8.65 -3.60
C TYR A 363 11.22 -8.74 -3.52
N ASP A 364 10.65 -8.07 -2.52
CA ASP A 364 9.22 -7.83 -2.43
C ASP A 364 8.92 -6.54 -3.21
N VAL A 365 8.50 -6.69 -4.46
CA VAL A 365 8.12 -5.57 -5.32
C VAL A 365 6.68 -5.22 -5.03
N ILE A 366 6.42 -3.95 -4.67
CA ILE A 366 5.08 -3.48 -4.29
C ILE A 366 4.59 -2.52 -5.37
N LEU A 367 3.46 -2.86 -5.99
CA LEU A 367 2.67 -1.91 -6.75
C LEU A 367 1.59 -1.31 -5.86
N THR A 368 1.58 0.01 -5.75
CA THR A 368 0.48 0.78 -5.18
C THR A 368 -0.20 1.56 -6.31
N VAL A 369 -1.50 1.40 -6.44
CA VAL A 369 -2.33 2.18 -7.37
C VAL A 369 -3.25 3.11 -6.60
N ARG A 370 -3.52 4.30 -7.18
CA ARG A 370 -4.44 5.28 -6.62
C ARG A 370 -5.49 5.64 -7.68
N ASP A 371 -6.75 5.70 -7.26
CA ASP A 371 -7.87 6.12 -8.10
C ASP A 371 -8.07 7.65 -8.13
N ASN A 372 -9.07 8.09 -8.89
CA ASN A 372 -9.48 9.50 -8.97
C ASN A 372 -10.20 9.99 -7.69
N ASN A 373 -10.53 9.10 -6.77
CA ASN A 373 -11.10 9.40 -5.46
C ASN A 373 -10.04 9.41 -4.34
N ASN A 374 -8.73 9.32 -4.69
CA ASN A 374 -7.57 9.25 -3.80
C ASN A 374 -7.52 7.99 -2.91
N LEU A 375 -8.32 6.97 -3.18
CA LEU A 375 -8.23 5.69 -2.49
C LEU A 375 -7.08 4.86 -3.08
N GLU A 376 -6.47 4.04 -2.25
CA GLU A 376 -5.28 3.27 -2.64
C GLU A 376 -5.47 1.78 -2.34
N ASP A 377 -4.86 0.98 -3.20
CA ASP A 377 -4.66 -0.46 -3.00
C ASP A 377 -3.24 -0.85 -3.39
N SER A 378 -2.74 -1.96 -2.83
CA SER A 378 -1.38 -2.42 -3.06
C SER A 378 -1.31 -3.92 -3.17
N VAL A 379 -0.43 -4.40 -4.07
CA VAL A 379 -0.14 -5.82 -4.26
C VAL A 379 1.36 -6.05 -4.22
N ILE A 380 1.77 -7.21 -3.72
CA ILE A 380 3.19 -7.62 -3.62
C ILE A 380 3.46 -8.69 -4.67
N LEU A 381 4.54 -8.50 -5.44
CA LEU A 381 5.09 -9.46 -6.37
C LEU A 381 6.50 -9.85 -5.89
N ASN A 382 6.76 -11.13 -5.70
CA ASN A 382 8.06 -11.61 -5.26
C ASN A 382 8.96 -11.91 -6.46
N ILE A 383 10.12 -11.29 -6.53
CA ILE A 383 11.14 -11.52 -7.55
C ILE A 383 12.39 -12.09 -6.89
N PHE A 384 12.86 -13.22 -7.41
CA PHE A 384 14.13 -13.81 -7.03
C PHE A 384 15.20 -13.49 -8.09
N VAL A 385 16.27 -12.84 -7.66
CA VAL A 385 17.41 -12.48 -8.51
C VAL A 385 18.55 -13.44 -8.20
N ASN A 386 18.83 -14.34 -9.16
CA ASN A 386 19.85 -15.36 -9.06
C ASN A 386 21.23 -14.81 -9.37
N LYS A 387 22.25 -15.34 -8.70
CA LYS A 387 23.66 -15.08 -8.99
C LYS A 387 24.30 -16.33 -9.60
N PRO A 388 25.02 -16.17 -10.74
CA PRO A 388 25.72 -17.32 -11.34
C PRO A 388 26.74 -17.96 -10.38
N PRO A 389 26.98 -19.26 -10.49
CA PRO A 389 27.88 -19.98 -9.61
C PRO A 389 29.32 -19.48 -9.71
N ILE A 390 30.06 -19.57 -8.62
CA ILE A 390 31.47 -19.19 -8.53
C ILE A 390 32.35 -20.39 -8.88
N ALA A 391 33.15 -20.22 -9.94
CA ALA A 391 34.10 -21.22 -10.37
C ALA A 391 35.36 -21.24 -9.48
N VAL A 392 35.63 -22.38 -8.87
CA VAL A 392 36.89 -22.68 -8.18
C VAL A 392 37.48 -23.92 -8.85
N VAL A 393 38.56 -23.74 -9.61
CA VAL A 393 39.12 -24.79 -10.47
C VAL A 393 40.60 -24.97 -10.16
N GLU A 394 40.99 -26.20 -9.90
CA GLU A 394 42.38 -26.63 -9.77
C GLU A 394 42.76 -27.50 -10.95
N ILE A 395 43.93 -27.31 -11.52
CA ILE A 395 44.52 -28.08 -12.59
C ILE A 395 45.91 -28.54 -12.15
N SER A 396 46.18 -29.82 -12.22
CA SER A 396 47.44 -30.39 -11.71
C SER A 396 48.67 -29.78 -12.36
N GLN A 397 48.63 -29.50 -13.66
CA GLN A 397 49.69 -28.81 -14.45
C GLN A 397 49.07 -28.14 -15.69
N THR A 398 49.71 -27.07 -16.17
CA THR A 398 49.29 -26.37 -17.40
C THR A 398 50.27 -26.58 -18.54
N VAL A 399 51.44 -27.17 -18.25
CA VAL A 399 52.45 -27.58 -19.26
C VAL A 399 52.80 -29.02 -18.95
N ILE A 400 52.54 -29.91 -19.89
CA ILE A 400 52.69 -31.37 -19.74
C ILE A 400 53.44 -31.93 -20.96
N LEU A 401 53.96 -33.14 -20.78
CA LEU A 401 54.48 -33.90 -21.92
C LEU A 401 53.37 -34.79 -22.51
N LEU A 402 53.41 -35.02 -23.80
CA LEU A 402 52.47 -35.93 -24.47
C LEU A 402 52.45 -37.30 -23.79
N GLY A 403 51.25 -37.88 -23.59
CA GLY A 403 51.06 -39.10 -22.86
C GLY A 403 50.96 -38.92 -21.30
N ASP A 404 51.18 -37.70 -20.79
CA ASP A 404 50.92 -37.45 -19.38
C ASP A 404 49.41 -37.29 -19.13
N VAL A 405 48.92 -37.82 -18.02
CA VAL A 405 47.53 -37.64 -17.57
C VAL A 405 47.47 -36.36 -16.70
N ILE A 406 46.54 -35.49 -17.02
CA ILE A 406 46.28 -34.27 -16.27
C ILE A 406 44.95 -34.36 -15.54
N THR A 407 44.90 -33.89 -14.29
CA THR A 407 43.69 -33.84 -13.48
C THR A 407 43.14 -32.42 -13.50
N PHE A 408 41.84 -32.30 -13.77
CA PHE A 408 41.03 -31.12 -13.72
C PHE A 408 40.01 -31.26 -12.59
N ASP A 409 39.97 -30.35 -11.65
CA ASP A 409 39.10 -30.38 -10.48
C ASP A 409 38.37 -29.05 -10.31
N ALA A 410 37.03 -29.10 -10.45
CA ALA A 410 36.13 -27.99 -10.21
C ALA A 410 35.18 -28.26 -9.01
N SER A 411 35.46 -29.32 -8.22
CA SER A 411 34.55 -29.79 -7.15
C SER A 411 34.35 -28.80 -6.02
N ASP A 412 35.27 -27.81 -5.84
CA ASP A 412 35.17 -26.74 -4.85
C ASP A 412 34.37 -25.52 -5.36
N SER A 413 33.87 -25.58 -6.58
CA SER A 413 32.97 -24.55 -7.10
C SER A 413 31.65 -24.57 -6.33
N TYR A 414 31.09 -23.38 -6.08
CA TYR A 414 29.92 -23.22 -5.27
C TYR A 414 29.01 -22.13 -5.82
N ASP A 415 27.75 -22.21 -5.45
CA ASP A 415 26.77 -21.14 -5.61
C ASP A 415 26.50 -20.47 -4.26
N ILE A 416 26.25 -19.14 -4.27
CA ILE A 416 26.08 -18.37 -3.03
C ILE A 416 24.61 -18.33 -2.59
N ASP A 417 23.68 -18.50 -3.50
CA ASP A 417 22.23 -18.41 -3.30
C ASP A 417 21.48 -19.67 -3.83
N GLY A 418 22.22 -20.70 -4.31
CA GLY A 418 21.71 -21.96 -4.81
C GLY A 418 22.69 -23.11 -4.64
N GLU A 419 22.59 -24.10 -5.53
CA GLU A 419 23.46 -25.27 -5.59
C GLU A 419 24.06 -25.42 -7.00
N VAL A 420 25.31 -25.88 -7.09
CA VAL A 420 25.92 -26.27 -8.36
C VAL A 420 25.33 -27.61 -8.78
N GLU A 421 24.63 -27.64 -9.92
CA GLU A 421 23.96 -28.86 -10.40
C GLU A 421 24.76 -29.65 -11.43
N PHE A 422 25.46 -28.94 -12.37
CA PHE A 422 26.18 -29.57 -13.44
C PHE A 422 27.53 -28.96 -13.71
N PHE A 423 28.46 -29.82 -14.20
CA PHE A 423 29.75 -29.47 -14.75
C PHE A 423 29.81 -29.92 -16.22
N TYR A 424 30.46 -29.15 -17.09
CA TYR A 424 30.69 -29.51 -18.47
C TYR A 424 32.08 -29.04 -18.93
N TRP A 425 33.03 -30.01 -18.99
CA TRP A 425 34.36 -29.82 -19.50
C TRP A 425 34.40 -30.00 -21.02
N ASN A 426 35.11 -29.13 -21.72
CA ASN A 426 35.50 -29.27 -23.12
C ASN A 426 37.02 -29.10 -23.21
N PHE A 427 37.71 -30.16 -23.64
CA PHE A 427 39.17 -30.22 -23.65
C PHE A 427 39.78 -29.62 -24.94
N ASP A 428 38.98 -29.14 -25.87
CA ASP A 428 39.40 -28.52 -27.13
C ASP A 428 40.05 -29.50 -28.13
N ASP A 429 39.97 -30.81 -27.84
CA ASP A 429 40.46 -31.89 -28.70
C ASP A 429 39.33 -32.83 -29.19
N GLY A 430 38.08 -32.40 -28.94
CA GLY A 430 36.87 -33.15 -29.30
C GLY A 430 36.34 -34.04 -28.18
N PHE A 431 37.03 -34.16 -27.05
CA PHE A 431 36.54 -34.86 -25.85
C PHE A 431 35.91 -33.88 -24.85
N THR A 432 35.00 -34.43 -24.07
CA THR A 432 34.24 -33.69 -23.02
C THR A 432 34.07 -34.58 -21.78
N SER A 433 33.82 -33.95 -20.62
CA SER A 433 33.45 -34.60 -19.37
C SER A 433 32.36 -33.82 -18.63
N ASN A 434 31.55 -34.53 -17.88
CA ASN A 434 30.50 -33.95 -17.00
C ASN A 434 30.75 -34.24 -15.51
N GLN A 435 31.95 -34.63 -15.16
CA GLN A 435 32.32 -34.89 -13.77
C GLN A 435 32.92 -33.58 -13.16
N ALA A 436 32.65 -33.35 -11.88
CA ALA A 436 33.27 -32.22 -11.15
C ALA A 436 34.80 -32.35 -11.16
N THR A 437 35.32 -33.56 -10.94
CA THR A 437 36.75 -33.91 -11.07
C THR A 437 36.92 -34.92 -12.17
N THR A 438 37.86 -34.68 -13.08
CA THR A 438 38.10 -35.57 -14.24
C THR A 438 39.58 -35.60 -14.60
N GLU A 439 40.00 -36.71 -15.23
CA GLU A 439 41.32 -36.86 -15.78
C GLU A 439 41.24 -36.84 -17.32
N HIS A 440 42.26 -36.27 -17.96
CA HIS A 440 42.33 -36.24 -19.42
C HIS A 440 43.76 -36.46 -19.89
N GLU A 441 43.92 -37.17 -21.03
CA GLU A 441 45.15 -37.39 -21.74
C GLU A 441 44.99 -36.84 -23.18
N PHE A 442 45.84 -35.88 -23.57
CA PHE A 442 45.83 -35.34 -24.92
C PHE A 442 46.60 -36.26 -25.90
N ARG A 443 46.04 -36.44 -27.08
CA ARG A 443 46.59 -37.37 -28.10
C ARG A 443 47.61 -36.77 -29.03
N ASN A 444 47.70 -35.45 -29.07
CA ASN A 444 48.66 -34.71 -29.93
C ASN A 444 49.30 -33.59 -29.12
N SER A 445 50.49 -33.21 -29.49
CA SER A 445 51.16 -32.03 -28.97
C SER A 445 50.47 -30.77 -29.49
N GLY A 446 50.51 -29.67 -28.70
CA GLY A 446 49.89 -28.42 -29.10
C GLY A 446 49.35 -27.61 -27.93
N PHE A 447 48.57 -26.57 -28.27
CA PHE A 447 47.90 -25.72 -27.31
C PHE A 447 46.40 -25.98 -27.33
N TYR A 448 45.80 -26.22 -26.15
CA TYR A 448 44.39 -26.52 -25.97
C TYR A 448 43.77 -25.49 -25.07
N ASN A 449 42.68 -24.87 -25.53
CA ASN A 449 41.89 -23.93 -24.72
C ASN A 449 40.77 -24.65 -23.98
N VAL A 450 41.13 -25.35 -22.91
CA VAL A 450 40.18 -26.14 -22.11
C VAL A 450 39.23 -25.22 -21.41
N SER A 451 37.91 -25.53 -21.44
CA SER A 451 36.89 -24.80 -20.74
C SER A 451 36.06 -25.69 -19.82
N VAL A 452 35.60 -25.13 -18.71
CA VAL A 452 34.56 -25.72 -17.90
C VAL A 452 33.39 -24.76 -17.77
N LYS A 453 32.19 -25.27 -17.97
CA LYS A 453 30.93 -24.63 -17.62
C LYS A 453 30.45 -25.22 -16.31
N ILE A 454 30.10 -24.34 -15.36
CA ILE A 454 29.52 -24.66 -14.09
C ILE A 454 28.12 -24.07 -14.10
N ILE A 455 27.12 -24.90 -13.84
CA ILE A 455 25.70 -24.58 -14.00
C ILE A 455 25.03 -24.80 -12.66
N ASP A 456 24.27 -23.80 -12.19
CA ASP A 456 23.49 -23.89 -10.96
C ASP A 456 22.12 -24.56 -11.18
N ASP A 457 21.35 -24.70 -10.11
CA ASP A 457 20.01 -25.28 -10.09
C ASP A 457 18.94 -24.40 -10.78
N LEU A 458 19.25 -23.16 -11.09
CA LEU A 458 18.42 -22.22 -11.86
C LEU A 458 18.88 -22.03 -13.32
N ASN A 459 19.89 -22.81 -13.77
CA ASN A 459 20.49 -22.84 -15.09
C ASN A 459 21.35 -21.63 -15.46
N ASP A 460 21.77 -20.80 -14.49
CA ASP A 460 22.78 -19.80 -14.74
C ASP A 460 24.17 -20.44 -14.87
N ILE A 461 25.03 -19.83 -15.70
CA ILE A 461 26.26 -20.47 -16.16
C ILE A 461 27.46 -19.58 -15.93
N THR A 462 28.45 -20.10 -15.22
CA THR A 462 29.80 -19.56 -15.21
C THR A 462 30.70 -20.39 -16.09
N THR A 463 31.48 -19.75 -16.99
CA THR A 463 32.45 -20.41 -17.87
C THR A 463 33.84 -19.87 -17.64
N VAL A 464 34.82 -20.74 -17.42
CA VAL A 464 36.23 -20.39 -17.30
C VAL A 464 37.08 -21.18 -18.29
N TYR A 465 38.24 -20.61 -18.69
CA TYR A 465 39.10 -21.14 -19.71
C TYR A 465 40.53 -21.25 -19.20
N TYR A 466 41.19 -22.32 -19.60
CA TYR A 466 42.58 -22.61 -19.25
C TYR A 466 43.37 -23.03 -20.49
N LEU A 467 44.53 -22.42 -20.72
CA LEU A 467 45.44 -22.81 -21.78
C LEU A 467 46.34 -23.93 -21.26
N ILE A 468 46.31 -25.06 -21.93
CA ILE A 468 47.16 -26.23 -21.66
C ILE A 468 48.13 -26.35 -22.81
N GLU A 469 49.45 -26.45 -22.51
CA GLU A 469 50.53 -26.72 -23.47
C GLU A 469 50.97 -28.17 -23.34
N VAL A 470 50.80 -28.93 -24.42
CA VAL A 470 51.22 -30.32 -24.52
C VAL A 470 52.47 -30.39 -25.38
N ILE A 471 53.57 -30.75 -24.74
CA ILE A 471 54.88 -30.77 -25.39
C ILE A 471 55.18 -32.17 -25.83
N ASN A 472 55.60 -32.32 -27.09
CA ASN A 472 56.09 -33.59 -27.64
C ASN A 472 57.36 -34.06 -26.89
N ARG A 473 57.50 -35.36 -26.62
CA ARG A 473 58.73 -35.99 -26.16
C ARG A 473 59.56 -36.35 -27.38
N LEU A 474 60.81 -35.88 -27.40
CA LEU A 474 61.71 -36.20 -28.52
C LEU A 474 62.10 -37.67 -28.46
N PRO A 475 62.25 -38.32 -29.63
CA PRO A 475 62.61 -39.75 -29.71
C PRO A 475 63.97 -40.02 -29.09
N ILE A 476 64.14 -41.21 -28.51
CA ILE A 476 65.40 -41.72 -27.98
C ILE A 476 66.12 -42.40 -29.14
N VAL A 477 67.31 -41.87 -29.51
CA VAL A 477 68.06 -42.37 -30.69
C VAL A 477 69.16 -43.30 -30.25
N GLU A 478 69.08 -44.53 -30.70
CA GLU A 478 70.10 -45.57 -30.51
C GLU A 478 70.32 -46.36 -31.79
N PHE A 479 71.56 -46.82 -32.02
CA PHE A 479 71.84 -47.71 -33.13
C PHE A 479 73.07 -48.61 -32.86
N SER A 480 73.21 -49.72 -33.59
CA SER A 480 74.37 -50.56 -33.61
C SER A 480 75.04 -50.60 -34.98
N ILE A 481 76.31 -50.92 -35.00
CA ILE A 481 77.14 -51.04 -36.23
C ILE A 481 77.78 -52.48 -36.21
N GLU A 482 77.59 -53.22 -37.32
CA GLU A 482 78.13 -54.59 -37.44
C GLU A 482 78.79 -54.73 -38.80
N PRO A 483 80.02 -55.17 -38.92
CA PRO A 483 81.00 -55.33 -37.82
C PRO A 483 81.46 -53.99 -37.25
N GLU A 484 81.93 -53.92 -36.02
CA GLU A 484 82.44 -52.71 -35.36
C GLU A 484 83.70 -52.14 -35.95
N ASN A 485 84.52 -52.95 -36.70
CA ASN A 485 85.78 -52.58 -37.33
C ASN A 485 85.89 -53.31 -38.69
N GLY A 486 86.55 -52.67 -39.64
CA GLY A 486 86.71 -53.20 -40.98
C GLY A 486 87.66 -52.40 -41.83
N ASP A 487 87.80 -52.81 -43.09
CA ASP A 487 88.60 -52.15 -44.10
C ASP A 487 87.75 -51.52 -45.24
N THR A 488 88.37 -50.94 -46.24
CA THR A 488 87.65 -50.29 -47.36
C THR A 488 86.80 -51.28 -48.22
N ARG A 489 86.85 -52.57 -47.99
CA ARG A 489 86.00 -53.65 -48.62
C ARG A 489 84.85 -54.10 -47.76
N THR A 490 84.89 -53.78 -46.48
CA THR A 490 83.86 -54.16 -45.51
C THR A 490 82.59 -53.43 -45.82
N ILE A 491 81.49 -54.16 -45.87
CA ILE A 491 80.12 -53.60 -45.82
C ILE A 491 79.73 -53.56 -44.37
N PHE A 492 79.45 -52.38 -43.84
CA PHE A 492 78.98 -52.15 -42.48
C PHE A 492 77.44 -52.06 -42.51
N GLY A 493 76.79 -52.88 -41.68
CA GLY A 493 75.39 -52.86 -41.46
C GLY A 493 75.06 -51.95 -40.24
N PHE A 494 74.15 -51.05 -40.41
CA PHE A 494 73.64 -50.16 -39.34
C PHE A 494 72.22 -50.57 -38.98
N THR A 495 71.97 -50.83 -37.71
CA THR A 495 70.65 -51.24 -37.21
C THR A 495 70.12 -50.21 -36.28
N ASP A 496 68.97 -49.61 -36.63
CA ASP A 496 68.24 -48.70 -35.79
C ASP A 496 67.69 -49.45 -34.54
N GLN A 497 67.78 -48.80 -33.37
CA GLN A 497 67.28 -49.26 -32.11
C GLN A 497 66.52 -48.11 -31.39
N SER A 498 66.22 -47.06 -32.15
CA SER A 498 65.54 -45.91 -31.65
C SER A 498 64.08 -46.22 -31.33
N HIS A 499 63.55 -45.51 -30.37
CA HIS A 499 62.13 -45.61 -29.99
C HIS A 499 61.64 -44.27 -29.52
N ASP A 500 60.36 -44.05 -29.65
CA ASP A 500 59.65 -42.92 -29.06
C ASP A 500 58.78 -43.43 -27.89
N ASN A 501 58.66 -42.64 -26.81
CA ASN A 501 57.93 -43.00 -25.61
C ASN A 501 56.46 -42.61 -25.65
N ASP A 502 56.09 -41.65 -26.51
CA ASP A 502 54.73 -41.08 -26.62
C ASP A 502 54.18 -41.14 -28.05
N GLY A 503 54.92 -41.79 -28.98
CA GLY A 503 54.55 -41.95 -30.38
C GLY A 503 55.33 -43.03 -31.09
N GLU A 504 55.48 -42.93 -32.39
CA GLU A 504 56.25 -43.81 -33.28
C GLU A 504 57.37 -43.07 -33.97
N VAL A 505 58.49 -43.73 -34.22
CA VAL A 505 59.56 -43.19 -35.09
C VAL A 505 59.13 -43.42 -36.53
N GLU A 506 58.94 -42.32 -37.28
CA GLU A 506 58.43 -42.34 -38.67
C GLU A 506 59.50 -42.24 -39.74
N ALA A 507 60.64 -41.53 -39.44
CA ALA A 507 61.67 -41.30 -40.44
C ALA A 507 63.08 -41.35 -39.85
N TRP A 508 64.04 -41.75 -40.69
CA TRP A 508 65.44 -41.89 -40.37
C TRP A 508 66.27 -41.07 -41.36
N LEU A 509 67.36 -40.51 -40.88
CA LEU A 509 68.37 -39.86 -41.73
C LEU A 509 69.77 -40.25 -41.23
N TRP A 510 70.46 -41.05 -42.00
CA TRP A 510 71.83 -41.41 -41.75
C TRP A 510 72.79 -40.52 -42.50
N ASP A 511 73.75 -39.94 -41.81
CA ASP A 511 74.92 -39.30 -42.37
C ASP A 511 76.16 -40.13 -42.01
N PHE A 512 76.82 -40.73 -42.99
CA PHE A 512 77.95 -41.60 -42.73
C PHE A 512 79.27 -40.86 -42.51
N GLY A 513 79.33 -39.54 -42.66
CA GLY A 513 80.46 -38.69 -42.41
C GLY A 513 81.48 -38.75 -43.56
N ASP A 514 81.19 -39.33 -44.71
CA ASP A 514 81.95 -39.34 -45.96
C ASP A 514 81.26 -38.59 -47.12
N SER A 515 80.19 -37.87 -46.82
CA SER A 515 79.32 -37.14 -47.72
C SER A 515 78.12 -37.99 -48.26
N ASP A 516 78.05 -39.23 -47.95
CA ASP A 516 76.90 -40.10 -48.29
C ASP A 516 75.90 -40.11 -47.14
N SER A 517 74.62 -40.20 -47.50
CA SER A 517 73.50 -40.24 -46.60
C SER A 517 72.36 -41.15 -47.10
N THR A 518 71.46 -41.60 -46.21
CA THR A 518 70.31 -42.40 -46.62
C THR A 518 69.19 -42.22 -45.60
N ASP A 519 67.94 -42.45 -46.05
CA ASP A 519 66.71 -42.46 -45.23
C ASP A 519 66.22 -43.91 -44.88
N SER A 520 67.02 -44.92 -45.29
CA SER A 520 66.65 -46.32 -44.91
C SER A 520 66.79 -46.55 -43.43
N GLN A 521 65.82 -47.24 -42.80
CA GLN A 521 65.85 -47.54 -41.36
C GLN A 521 67.12 -48.32 -40.97
N ASN A 522 67.46 -49.36 -41.70
CA ASN A 522 68.60 -50.24 -41.42
C ASN A 522 69.50 -50.33 -42.67
N PRO A 523 70.39 -49.34 -42.98
CA PRO A 523 71.16 -49.33 -44.13
C PRO A 523 72.46 -50.16 -44.05
N GLU A 524 73.01 -50.53 -45.23
CA GLU A 524 74.38 -51.00 -45.40
C GLU A 524 75.18 -49.86 -46.07
N HIS A 525 76.45 -49.65 -45.62
CA HIS A 525 77.33 -48.70 -46.24
C HIS A 525 78.78 -49.24 -46.30
N ARG A 526 79.49 -48.78 -47.34
CA ARG A 526 80.91 -49.12 -47.52
C ARG A 526 81.73 -47.86 -47.74
N PHE A 527 82.70 -47.58 -46.87
CA PHE A 527 83.58 -46.42 -46.98
C PHE A 527 84.65 -46.63 -48.05
N ALA A 528 84.77 -45.69 -48.94
CA ALA A 528 85.70 -45.78 -50.09
C ALA A 528 87.17 -45.54 -49.72
N LEU A 529 87.44 -44.82 -48.64
CA LEU A 529 88.79 -44.42 -48.16
C LEU A 529 88.98 -44.86 -46.69
N PRO A 530 90.23 -45.17 -46.29
CA PRO A 530 90.49 -45.41 -44.86
C PRO A 530 90.40 -44.10 -44.09
N GLY A 531 89.91 -44.18 -42.89
CA GLY A 531 89.74 -43.02 -42.04
C GLY A 531 88.88 -43.28 -40.76
N ILE A 532 88.68 -42.28 -39.98
CA ILE A 532 87.71 -42.28 -38.88
C ILE A 532 86.53 -41.49 -39.38
N TYR A 533 85.41 -42.13 -39.40
CA TYR A 533 84.16 -41.54 -39.82
C TYR A 533 83.23 -41.39 -38.58
N THR A 534 82.50 -40.27 -38.50
CA THR A 534 81.43 -40.05 -37.50
C THR A 534 80.13 -40.33 -38.25
N VAL A 535 79.48 -41.45 -37.87
CA VAL A 535 78.15 -41.79 -38.38
C VAL A 535 77.12 -41.20 -37.45
N THR A 536 76.18 -40.43 -37.99
CA THR A 536 75.10 -39.82 -37.25
C THR A 536 73.77 -40.37 -37.75
N LEU A 537 72.95 -40.84 -36.80
CA LEU A 537 71.56 -41.15 -37.05
C LEU A 537 70.70 -40.00 -36.46
N THR A 538 69.83 -39.44 -37.26
CA THR A 538 68.74 -38.57 -36.87
C THR A 538 67.43 -39.31 -37.10
N VAL A 539 66.56 -39.38 -36.11
CA VAL A 539 65.22 -39.95 -36.26
C VAL A 539 64.19 -38.86 -36.01
N TYR A 540 63.08 -38.95 -36.70
CA TYR A 540 61.91 -38.09 -36.57
C TYR A 540 60.74 -38.91 -36.04
N ASP A 541 59.96 -38.36 -35.13
CA ASP A 541 58.76 -38.95 -34.61
C ASP A 541 57.51 -38.50 -35.42
N ASP A 542 56.35 -39.04 -35.03
CA ASP A 542 55.04 -38.78 -35.65
C ASP A 542 54.44 -37.39 -35.28
N GLN A 543 55.11 -36.65 -34.41
CA GLN A 543 54.76 -35.28 -33.98
C GLN A 543 55.76 -34.25 -34.55
N GLU A 544 56.59 -34.63 -35.59
CA GLU A 544 57.60 -33.77 -36.24
C GLU A 544 58.81 -33.40 -35.32
N GLY A 545 58.91 -33.99 -34.14
CA GLY A 545 60.06 -33.88 -33.27
C GLY A 545 61.22 -34.70 -33.81
N PHE A 546 62.47 -34.32 -33.54
CA PHE A 546 63.62 -35.09 -33.95
C PHE A 546 64.73 -35.04 -32.90
N ASN A 547 65.56 -36.09 -32.93
CA ASN A 547 66.75 -36.15 -32.12
C ASN A 547 67.82 -36.93 -32.87
N SER A 548 69.08 -36.82 -32.45
CA SER A 548 70.21 -37.48 -33.13
C SER A 548 71.25 -38.02 -32.18
N THR A 549 71.93 -39.09 -32.61
CA THR A 549 73.08 -39.62 -31.89
C THR A 549 74.19 -39.99 -32.89
N SER A 550 75.48 -40.00 -32.46
CA SER A 550 76.61 -40.29 -33.34
C SER A 550 77.53 -41.33 -32.71
N LYS A 551 78.08 -42.20 -33.59
CA LYS A 551 79.16 -43.12 -33.22
C LYS A 551 80.32 -42.98 -34.22
N THR A 552 81.52 -43.23 -33.76
CA THR A 552 82.70 -43.22 -34.61
C THR A 552 83.08 -44.64 -35.03
N ILE A 553 83.44 -44.78 -36.30
CA ILE A 553 83.93 -46.04 -36.83
C ILE A 553 85.32 -45.80 -37.49
N THR A 554 86.21 -46.77 -37.25
CA THR A 554 87.54 -46.76 -37.92
C THR A 554 87.58 -47.75 -39.06
N VAL A 555 87.96 -47.21 -40.25
CA VAL A 555 88.11 -47.98 -41.50
C VAL A 555 89.58 -48.05 -41.82
N GLU A 556 90.14 -49.31 -41.83
CA GLU A 556 91.54 -49.51 -42.08
C GLU A 556 91.84 -49.62 -43.64
N ASN A 557 93.13 -49.52 -43.99
CA ASN A 557 93.53 -49.83 -45.35
C ASN A 557 93.32 -51.29 -45.67
N SER A 558 92.76 -51.63 -46.80
CA SER A 558 92.65 -53.00 -47.26
C SER A 558 94.11 -53.51 -47.61
N PRO A 559 94.46 -54.72 -47.14
CA PRO A 559 95.76 -55.24 -47.46
C PRO A 559 95.98 -55.56 -48.94
#